data_68256d7db4a5d91e5390aec5e6a7b8bf
#
_entry.id   68256d7db4a5d91e5390aec5e6a7b8bf
#
_cell.length_a   1.000
_cell.length_b   1.000
_cell.length_c   1.000
_cell.angle_alpha   90.00
_cell.angle_beta   90.00
_cell.angle_gamma   90.00
#
_symmetry.space_group_name_H-M   'P 1'
#
loop_
_entity.id
_entity.type
_entity.pdbx_description
1 polymer ?
#
loop_
_entity_poly.entity_id
_entity_poly.type
_entity_poly.pdbx_seq_one_letter_code
_entity_poly.pdbx_strand_id
1 'polypeptide(L)'
;FKICTIHSYCKNRLVGRKEVFSYEDHCELSKEESLFKLQTNVSKSRFENGEQKFYKYLNDAFGRGENDLTKFWKICNRSSYWPYTITEINKMVPYYKAYKDKKFVCDFADMIKDFLDKAKDPDIDVLIVDEAQDSNVPQRKALEKMATKTKEYYMVGDADQTIFEFAGADPEYYHRLSRNAEQLEQGYRCSQTITNLCKRTIRPIWDHYGYERVWKPTDVIGNHYHIPNYHSKCSAMEVLLDKIKNTNETFLFTYRGIPTDAVVKNFLKRNGIEFAHVGNTAHVSKKELRCHKLWPDFCKGTPMPLKQIKD
;
A
#
# COMPACT_ATOMS: atom_id res chain seq x y z
N PHE A 1 1.95 22.62 14.16
CA PHE A 1 1.25 21.41 13.72
C PHE A 1 1.97 20.80 12.53
N LYS A 2 2.28 19.50 12.57
CA LYS A 2 2.99 18.78 11.50
C LYS A 2 2.29 17.47 11.21
N ILE A 3 1.91 17.26 9.94
CA ILE A 3 1.39 16.00 9.43
C ILE A 3 2.46 15.33 8.57
N CYS A 4 2.81 14.09 8.85
CA CYS A 4 3.79 13.34 8.07
C CYS A 4 3.68 11.84 8.35
N THR A 5 4.25 11.02 7.48
CA THR A 5 4.40 9.58 7.73
C THR A 5 5.49 9.32 8.78
N ILE A 6 5.44 8.16 9.44
CA ILE A 6 6.47 7.73 10.42
C ILE A 6 7.86 7.76 9.78
N HIS A 7 8.00 7.21 8.56
CA HIS A 7 9.30 7.21 7.84
C HIS A 7 9.81 8.62 7.55
N SER A 8 8.92 9.51 7.09
CA SER A 8 9.30 10.91 6.83
C SER A 8 9.72 11.63 8.12
N TYR A 9 9.02 11.36 9.23
CA TYR A 9 9.41 11.92 10.52
C TYR A 9 10.80 11.42 10.96
N CYS A 10 11.02 10.11 10.93
CA CYS A 10 12.29 9.49 11.30
C CYS A 10 13.44 10.03 10.44
N LYS A 11 13.29 10.02 9.10
CA LYS A 11 14.30 10.56 8.18
C LYS A 11 14.68 12.00 8.48
N ASN A 12 13.69 12.86 8.75
CA ASN A 12 13.93 14.28 9.00
C ASN A 12 14.65 14.59 10.35
N ARG A 13 14.74 13.61 11.24
CA ARG A 13 15.45 13.73 12.53
C ARG A 13 16.88 13.18 12.47
N LEU A 14 17.27 12.57 11.38
CA LEU A 14 18.62 12.06 11.21
C LEU A 14 19.60 13.19 10.86
N VAL A 15 20.77 13.16 11.46
CA VAL A 15 21.88 14.05 11.13
C VAL A 15 22.52 13.54 9.82
N GLY A 16 22.67 14.41 8.83
CA GLY A 16 23.22 14.01 7.53
C GLY A 16 22.20 13.21 6.72
N ARG A 17 21.24 13.91 6.12
CA ARG A 17 20.12 13.30 5.37
C ARG A 17 20.65 12.45 4.23
N LYS A 18 20.53 11.13 4.39
CA LYS A 18 20.75 10.17 3.31
C LYS A 18 19.62 10.27 2.28
N GLU A 19 19.95 10.14 1.01
CA GLU A 19 18.92 9.97 -0.02
C GLU A 19 18.24 8.61 0.10
N VAL A 20 17.06 8.48 -0.49
CA VAL A 20 16.34 7.20 -0.48
C VAL A 20 16.90 6.32 -1.57
N PHE A 21 17.23 5.07 -1.23
CA PHE A 21 17.66 4.06 -2.19
C PHE A 21 16.66 3.91 -3.33
N SER A 22 17.12 4.17 -4.54
CA SER A 22 16.30 4.32 -5.74
C SER A 22 16.43 3.13 -6.70
N TYR A 23 15.66 3.17 -7.79
CA TYR A 23 15.82 2.21 -8.88
C TYR A 23 17.19 2.33 -9.58
N GLU A 24 17.68 3.54 -9.72
CA GLU A 24 18.98 3.84 -10.29
C GLU A 24 20.11 3.22 -9.45
N ASP A 25 20.03 3.32 -8.12
CA ASP A 25 20.95 2.65 -7.18
C ASP A 25 20.90 1.13 -7.34
N HIS A 26 19.71 0.55 -7.48
CA HIS A 26 19.56 -0.88 -7.75
C HIS A 26 20.23 -1.28 -9.06
N CYS A 27 20.05 -0.51 -10.13
CA CYS A 27 20.69 -0.78 -11.42
C CYS A 27 22.22 -0.71 -11.33
N GLU A 28 22.77 0.22 -10.55
CA GLU A 28 24.20 0.34 -10.32
C GLU A 28 24.73 -0.85 -9.51
N LEU A 29 24.10 -1.17 -8.39
CA LEU A 29 24.44 -2.32 -7.56
C LEU A 29 24.39 -3.63 -8.36
N SER A 30 23.43 -3.77 -9.27
CA SER A 30 23.29 -4.94 -10.15
C SER A 30 24.42 -5.07 -11.17
N LYS A 31 25.14 -3.99 -11.49
CA LYS A 31 26.34 -4.04 -12.32
C LYS A 31 27.58 -4.46 -11.54
N GLU A 32 27.67 -4.05 -10.28
CA GLU A 32 28.77 -4.38 -9.39
C GLU A 32 28.71 -5.85 -8.90
N GLU A 33 27.51 -6.37 -8.62
CA GLU A 33 27.33 -7.71 -8.06
C GLU A 33 26.33 -8.57 -8.87
N SER A 34 26.80 -9.70 -9.37
CA SER A 34 26.04 -10.58 -10.26
C SER A 34 24.79 -11.19 -9.63
N LEU A 35 24.77 -11.39 -8.31
CA LEU A 35 23.60 -11.92 -7.59
C LEU A 35 22.39 -10.98 -7.71
N PHE A 36 22.60 -9.68 -7.85
CA PHE A 36 21.52 -8.73 -8.09
C PHE A 36 21.06 -8.71 -9.56
N LYS A 37 21.87 -9.21 -10.51
CA LYS A 37 21.51 -9.31 -11.93
C LYS A 37 20.40 -10.32 -12.19
N LEU A 38 20.25 -11.34 -11.38
CA LEU A 38 19.19 -12.34 -11.49
C LEU A 38 17.80 -11.72 -11.33
N GLN A 39 17.72 -10.47 -10.88
CA GLN A 39 16.51 -9.68 -10.71
C GLN A 39 16.28 -8.65 -11.83
N THR A 40 17.16 -8.58 -12.83
CA THR A 40 17.21 -7.48 -13.82
C THR A 40 16.04 -7.41 -14.81
N ASN A 41 15.12 -8.35 -14.80
CA ASN A 41 13.87 -8.21 -15.54
C ASN A 41 12.80 -7.39 -14.80
N VAL A 42 13.22 -6.65 -13.76
CA VAL A 42 12.32 -5.78 -13.00
C VAL A 42 12.34 -4.40 -13.63
N SER A 43 11.21 -3.99 -14.20
CA SER A 43 11.01 -2.63 -14.69
C SER A 43 11.05 -1.61 -13.53
N LYS A 44 11.30 -0.34 -13.86
CA LYS A 44 11.27 0.75 -12.87
C LYS A 44 9.95 0.75 -12.08
N SER A 45 8.81 0.56 -12.74
CA SER A 45 7.51 0.48 -12.09
C SER A 45 7.36 -0.66 -11.10
N ARG A 46 7.94 -1.83 -11.39
CA ARG A 46 7.96 -2.97 -10.46
C ARG A 46 8.86 -2.74 -9.27
N PHE A 47 9.99 -2.05 -9.46
CA PHE A 47 10.85 -1.64 -8.36
C PHE A 47 10.13 -0.66 -7.44
N GLU A 48 9.53 0.37 -7.97
CA GLU A 48 8.77 1.38 -7.23
C GLU A 48 7.56 0.79 -6.49
N ASN A 49 6.95 -0.28 -7.03
CA ASN A 49 5.86 -1.01 -6.40
C ASN A 49 6.32 -2.08 -5.37
N GLY A 50 7.61 -2.16 -5.07
CA GLY A 50 8.15 -3.10 -4.07
C GLY A 50 8.10 -4.57 -4.48
N GLU A 51 7.99 -4.89 -5.78
CA GLU A 51 7.92 -6.26 -6.28
C GLU A 51 9.27 -7.00 -6.24
N GLN A 52 10.32 -6.35 -5.78
CA GLN A 52 11.64 -6.93 -5.67
C GLN A 52 11.76 -7.85 -4.47
N LYS A 53 11.86 -9.12 -4.75
CA LYS A 53 11.81 -10.17 -3.73
C LYS A 53 12.91 -10.05 -2.67
N PHE A 54 14.11 -9.62 -3.02
CA PHE A 54 15.20 -9.44 -2.04
C PHE A 54 14.89 -8.32 -1.04
N TYR A 55 14.56 -7.12 -1.54
CA TYR A 55 14.26 -5.99 -0.67
C TYR A 55 12.97 -6.20 0.11
N LYS A 56 11.98 -6.82 -0.54
CA LYS A 56 10.75 -7.23 0.14
C LYS A 56 11.04 -8.18 1.30
N TYR A 57 11.90 -9.18 1.09
CA TYR A 57 12.29 -10.11 2.14
C TYR A 57 12.94 -9.40 3.34
N LEU A 58 13.88 -8.48 3.09
CA LEU A 58 14.51 -7.70 4.14
C LEU A 58 13.52 -6.80 4.88
N ASN A 59 12.62 -6.15 4.16
CA ASN A 59 11.58 -5.30 4.74
C ASN A 59 10.57 -6.11 5.57
N ASP A 60 10.18 -7.28 5.11
CA ASP A 60 9.25 -8.16 5.84
C ASP A 60 9.91 -8.71 7.12
N ALA A 61 11.19 -9.10 7.07
CA ALA A 61 11.95 -9.51 8.26
C ALA A 61 12.06 -8.35 9.27
N PHE A 62 12.47 -7.19 8.79
CA PHE A 62 12.56 -5.98 9.62
C PHE A 62 11.21 -5.60 10.20
N GLY A 63 10.14 -5.60 9.40
CA GLY A 63 8.78 -5.25 9.84
C GLY A 63 8.26 -6.14 10.96
N ARG A 64 8.68 -7.40 11.01
CA ARG A 64 8.38 -8.35 12.10
C ARG A 64 9.33 -8.23 13.30
N GLY A 65 10.32 -7.34 13.23
CA GLY A 65 11.35 -7.19 14.25
C GLY A 65 12.33 -8.35 14.30
N GLU A 66 12.41 -9.16 13.22
CA GLU A 66 13.31 -10.31 13.16
C GLU A 66 14.68 -9.89 12.59
N ASN A 67 15.70 -10.03 13.43
CA ASN A 67 17.08 -9.73 13.06
C ASN A 67 17.84 -10.96 12.52
N ASP A 68 17.37 -12.16 12.84
CA ASP A 68 17.93 -13.41 12.33
C ASP A 68 17.25 -13.79 11.00
N LEU A 69 17.91 -13.41 9.90
CA LEU A 69 17.43 -13.71 8.56
C LEU A 69 17.31 -15.22 8.28
N THR A 70 18.14 -16.06 8.94
CA THR A 70 18.07 -17.51 8.79
C THR A 70 16.80 -18.06 9.42
N LYS A 71 16.46 -17.56 10.60
CA LYS A 71 15.21 -17.91 11.28
C LYS A 71 14.00 -17.44 10.47
N PHE A 72 14.03 -16.21 10.00
CA PHE A 72 12.97 -15.66 9.15
C PHE A 72 12.79 -16.46 7.86
N TRP A 73 13.89 -16.85 7.19
CA TRP A 73 13.86 -17.70 6.01
C TRP A 73 13.18 -19.05 6.25
N LYS A 74 13.49 -19.71 7.39
CA LYS A 74 12.82 -20.96 7.76
C LYS A 74 11.31 -20.82 7.95
N ILE A 75 10.87 -19.70 8.50
CA ILE A 75 9.44 -19.38 8.66
C ILE A 75 8.78 -19.18 7.30
N CYS A 76 9.38 -18.37 6.42
CA CYS A 76 8.82 -18.03 5.12
C CYS A 76 8.86 -19.18 4.11
N ASN A 77 9.88 -20.06 4.16
CA ASN A 77 10.05 -21.15 3.21
C ASN A 77 8.96 -22.23 3.33
N ARG A 78 8.23 -22.26 4.45
CA ARG A 78 7.07 -23.14 4.61
C ARG A 78 5.87 -22.74 3.76
N SER A 79 5.82 -21.47 3.30
CA SER A 79 4.71 -20.91 2.52
C SER A 79 5.01 -20.69 1.04
N SER A 80 6.06 -21.33 0.49
CA SER A 80 6.46 -21.39 -0.92
C SER A 80 6.60 -20.02 -1.63
N TYR A 81 7.77 -19.75 -2.14
CA TYR A 81 8.08 -18.77 -3.20
C TYR A 81 9.09 -17.67 -2.88
N TRP A 82 10.16 -18.01 -2.16
CA TRP A 82 11.35 -17.17 -2.21
C TRP A 82 12.34 -17.73 -3.25
N PRO A 83 12.77 -16.96 -4.27
CA PRO A 83 13.67 -17.44 -5.31
C PRO A 83 15.12 -17.52 -4.84
N TYR A 84 15.40 -17.14 -3.60
CA TYR A 84 16.76 -17.12 -3.04
C TYR A 84 16.92 -18.16 -1.96
N THR A 85 18.09 -18.81 -1.99
CA THR A 85 18.56 -19.60 -0.87
C THR A 85 19.05 -18.68 0.25
N ILE A 86 19.06 -19.18 1.48
CA ILE A 86 19.61 -18.39 2.61
C ILE A 86 21.10 -18.04 2.39
N THR A 87 21.84 -18.89 1.69
CA THR A 87 23.24 -18.64 1.32
C THR A 87 23.38 -17.43 0.40
N GLU A 88 22.49 -17.29 -0.59
CA GLU A 88 22.47 -16.12 -1.48
C GLU A 88 22.09 -14.86 -0.72
N ILE A 89 21.06 -14.91 0.12
CA ILE A 89 20.66 -13.78 0.97
C ILE A 89 21.82 -13.31 1.85
N ASN A 90 22.48 -14.24 2.53
CA ASN A 90 23.61 -13.93 3.40
C ASN A 90 24.82 -13.35 2.64
N LYS A 91 24.98 -13.67 1.37
CA LYS A 91 25.97 -13.01 0.50
C LYS A 91 25.52 -11.63 0.06
N MET A 92 24.26 -11.46 -0.34
CA MET A 92 23.72 -10.20 -0.87
C MET A 92 23.66 -9.09 0.20
N VAL A 93 23.31 -9.42 1.44
CA VAL A 93 23.12 -8.43 2.51
C VAL A 93 24.37 -7.56 2.79
N PRO A 94 25.60 -8.11 2.91
CA PRO A 94 26.80 -7.30 3.09
C PRO A 94 27.05 -6.34 1.93
N TYR A 95 26.90 -6.79 0.68
CA TYR A 95 27.05 -5.95 -0.51
C TYR A 95 26.02 -4.81 -0.52
N TYR A 96 24.77 -5.11 -0.22
CA TYR A 96 23.71 -4.10 -0.14
C TYR A 96 24.00 -3.04 0.93
N LYS A 97 24.46 -3.46 2.10
CA LYS A 97 24.86 -2.55 3.17
C LYS A 97 26.05 -1.68 2.75
N ALA A 98 27.13 -2.29 2.24
CA ALA A 98 28.31 -1.58 1.78
C ALA A 98 28.00 -0.57 0.67
N TYR A 99 27.11 -0.92 -0.26
CA TYR A 99 26.64 -0.01 -1.30
C TYR A 99 25.91 1.20 -0.70
N LYS A 100 24.95 0.97 0.22
CA LYS A 100 24.23 2.06 0.88
C LYS A 100 25.15 3.00 1.65
N ASP A 101 26.16 2.47 2.32
CA ASP A 101 27.16 3.27 3.04
C ASP A 101 28.05 4.07 2.10
N LYS A 102 28.53 3.45 1.01
CA LYS A 102 29.36 4.08 -0.04
C LYS A 102 28.62 5.24 -0.73
N LYS A 103 27.34 5.04 -1.06
CA LYS A 103 26.52 6.02 -1.77
C LYS A 103 25.79 7.02 -0.87
N PHE A 104 25.86 6.81 0.43
CA PHE A 104 25.16 7.63 1.42
C PHE A 104 23.64 7.64 1.24
N VAL A 105 23.07 6.48 0.84
CA VAL A 105 21.62 6.28 0.69
C VAL A 105 21.06 5.43 1.82
N CYS A 106 19.75 5.51 2.05
CA CYS A 106 19.03 4.70 3.05
C CYS A 106 17.73 4.14 2.48
N ASP A 107 17.34 2.96 2.93
CA ASP A 107 15.99 2.43 2.71
C ASP A 107 15.04 2.79 3.87
N PHE A 108 13.78 2.37 3.75
CA PHE A 108 12.76 2.64 4.76
C PHE A 108 13.08 1.99 6.11
N ALA A 109 13.71 0.81 6.12
CA ALA A 109 14.13 0.13 7.33
C ALA A 109 15.25 0.90 8.04
N ASP A 110 16.23 1.41 7.28
CA ASP A 110 17.30 2.23 7.84
C ASP A 110 16.78 3.51 8.48
N MET A 111 15.77 4.16 7.89
CA MET A 111 15.20 5.40 8.45
C MET A 111 14.70 5.19 9.88
N ILE A 112 13.96 4.10 10.10
CA ILE A 112 13.42 3.79 11.42
C ILE A 112 14.53 3.33 12.36
N LYS A 113 15.41 2.44 11.90
CA LYS A 113 16.53 1.93 12.69
C LYS A 113 17.46 3.05 13.15
N ASP A 114 17.91 3.88 12.23
CA ASP A 114 18.78 5.00 12.54
C ASP A 114 18.10 6.01 13.50
N PHE A 115 16.80 6.24 13.35
CA PHE A 115 16.03 7.05 14.28
C PHE A 115 16.02 6.43 15.69
N LEU A 116 15.78 5.15 15.81
CA LEU A 116 15.78 4.44 17.09
C LEU A 116 17.15 4.49 17.77
N ASP A 117 18.22 4.26 16.99
CA ASP A 117 19.58 4.12 17.51
C ASP A 117 20.26 5.47 17.77
N LYS A 118 20.02 6.49 16.93
CA LYS A 118 20.85 7.71 16.87
C LYS A 118 20.10 9.00 17.18
N ALA A 119 18.79 9.06 16.96
CA ALA A 119 18.05 10.29 17.19
C ALA A 119 17.82 10.54 18.69
N LYS A 120 17.92 11.81 19.08
CA LYS A 120 17.47 12.25 20.42
C LYS A 120 15.96 12.09 20.53
N ASP A 121 15.48 11.87 21.76
CA ASP A 121 14.04 11.82 22.01
C ASP A 121 13.40 13.14 21.57
N PRO A 122 12.34 13.06 20.74
CA PRO A 122 11.70 14.26 20.26
C PRO A 122 10.99 15.01 21.39
N ASP A 123 10.97 16.32 21.28
CA ASP A 123 10.14 17.20 22.10
C ASP A 123 8.82 17.44 21.34
N ILE A 124 7.79 16.70 21.74
CA ILE A 124 6.46 16.70 21.11
C ILE A 124 5.46 16.87 22.24
N ASP A 125 4.63 17.91 22.19
CA ASP A 125 3.58 18.10 23.19
C ASP A 125 2.43 17.11 23.01
N VAL A 126 1.93 16.95 21.80
CA VAL A 126 0.82 16.06 21.45
C VAL A 126 1.20 15.21 20.26
N LEU A 127 1.07 13.89 20.37
CA LEU A 127 1.28 12.92 19.30
C LEU A 127 -0.04 12.23 18.98
N ILE A 128 -0.49 12.36 17.74
CA ILE A 128 -1.68 11.67 17.22
C ILE A 128 -1.22 10.72 16.10
N VAL A 129 -1.57 9.45 16.23
CA VAL A 129 -1.25 8.40 15.27
C VAL A 129 -2.55 7.88 14.67
N ASP A 130 -2.72 8.09 13.37
CA ASP A 130 -3.84 7.58 12.60
C ASP A 130 -3.47 6.26 11.93
N GLU A 131 -4.46 5.39 11.67
CA GLU A 131 -4.30 4.05 11.11
C GLU A 131 -3.25 3.21 11.88
N ALA A 132 -3.28 3.33 13.20
CA ALA A 132 -2.25 2.74 14.06
C ALA A 132 -2.13 1.22 13.92
N GLN A 133 -3.23 0.52 13.56
CA GLN A 133 -3.28 -0.93 13.35
C GLN A 133 -2.35 -1.43 12.25
N ASP A 134 -1.97 -0.56 11.31
CA ASP A 134 -1.08 -0.91 10.20
C ASP A 134 0.41 -0.79 10.56
N SER A 135 0.71 -0.34 11.78
CA SER A 135 2.09 -0.17 12.23
C SER A 135 2.76 -1.51 12.54
N ASN A 136 3.93 -1.73 11.95
CA ASN A 136 4.75 -2.90 12.25
C ASN A 136 5.60 -2.72 13.52
N VAL A 137 6.29 -3.78 13.96
CA VAL A 137 7.05 -3.78 15.23
C VAL A 137 8.06 -2.62 15.34
N PRO A 138 8.95 -2.36 14.37
CA PRO A 138 9.86 -1.21 14.44
C PRO A 138 9.16 0.15 14.43
N GLN A 139 8.08 0.29 13.68
CA GLN A 139 7.28 1.52 13.65
C GLN A 139 6.65 1.80 15.01
N ARG A 140 6.12 0.78 15.68
CA ARG A 140 5.60 0.91 17.06
C ARG A 140 6.69 1.39 18.02
N LYS A 141 7.90 0.79 17.98
CA LYS A 141 9.03 1.26 18.79
C LYS A 141 9.40 2.70 18.49
N ALA A 142 9.34 3.12 17.22
CA ALA A 142 9.58 4.51 16.88
C ALA A 142 8.49 5.45 17.45
N LEU A 143 7.23 5.04 17.41
CA LEU A 143 6.12 5.78 18.01
C LEU A 143 6.26 5.85 19.54
N GLU A 144 6.63 4.77 20.21
CA GLU A 144 6.93 4.74 21.63
C GLU A 144 8.06 5.72 22.00
N LYS A 145 9.15 5.72 21.22
CA LYS A 145 10.23 6.70 21.38
C LYS A 145 9.75 8.13 21.17
N MET A 146 8.88 8.37 20.18
CA MET A 146 8.29 9.70 19.96
C MET A 146 7.41 10.13 21.14
N ALA A 147 6.70 9.18 21.73
CA ALA A 147 5.80 9.44 22.85
C ALA A 147 6.50 9.62 24.20
N THR A 148 7.80 9.34 24.32
CA THR A 148 8.53 9.35 25.62
C THR A 148 8.38 10.65 26.41
N LYS A 149 8.29 11.79 25.70
CA LYS A 149 8.20 13.13 26.32
C LYS A 149 6.90 13.86 25.99
N THR A 150 5.94 13.19 25.33
CA THR A 150 4.66 13.82 24.99
C THR A 150 3.79 14.00 26.23
N LYS A 151 3.06 15.10 26.27
CA LYS A 151 2.02 15.33 27.30
C LYS A 151 0.77 14.51 27.02
N GLU A 152 0.45 14.35 25.72
CA GLU A 152 -0.72 13.62 25.27
C GLU A 152 -0.37 12.73 24.07
N TYR A 153 -0.84 11.48 24.11
CA TYR A 153 -0.61 10.50 23.07
C TYR A 153 -1.91 9.80 22.69
N TYR A 154 -2.35 9.98 21.45
CA TYR A 154 -3.56 9.38 20.90
C TYR A 154 -3.22 8.40 19.79
N MET A 155 -3.71 7.17 19.91
CA MET A 155 -3.68 6.15 18.85
C MET A 155 -5.10 5.95 18.33
N VAL A 156 -5.30 6.24 17.06
CA VAL A 156 -6.57 6.05 16.35
C VAL A 156 -6.39 4.96 15.31
N GLY A 157 -7.33 4.05 15.22
CA GLY A 157 -7.27 2.97 14.25
C GLY A 157 -8.42 1.98 14.39
N ASP A 158 -8.48 1.05 13.47
CA ASP A 158 -9.48 -0.01 13.43
C ASP A 158 -8.81 -1.37 13.32
N ALA A 159 -8.76 -2.13 14.42
CA ALA A 159 -8.12 -3.45 14.46
C ALA A 159 -8.71 -4.43 13.42
N ASP A 160 -10.01 -4.29 13.10
CA ASP A 160 -10.69 -5.13 12.12
C ASP A 160 -10.25 -4.83 10.67
N GLN A 161 -9.55 -3.70 10.44
CA GLN A 161 -9.00 -3.30 9.15
C GLN A 161 -7.49 -3.56 9.02
N THR A 162 -6.89 -4.33 9.92
CA THR A 162 -5.47 -4.69 9.83
C THR A 162 -5.23 -5.58 8.61
N ILE A 163 -4.71 -5.02 7.52
CA ILE A 163 -4.44 -5.72 6.26
C ILE A 163 -2.95 -5.85 5.95
N PHE A 164 -2.06 -5.27 6.77
CA PHE A 164 -0.60 -5.27 6.57
C PHE A 164 0.14 -6.29 7.45
N GLU A 165 -0.51 -7.38 7.87
CA GLU A 165 0.12 -8.48 8.60
C GLU A 165 1.34 -9.04 7.84
N PHE A 166 1.25 -9.14 6.51
CA PHE A 166 2.38 -9.55 5.67
C PHE A 166 3.61 -8.63 5.80
N ALA A 167 3.42 -7.35 6.14
CA ALA A 167 4.46 -6.36 6.36
C ALA A 167 4.84 -6.21 7.85
N GLY A 168 4.32 -7.05 8.72
CA GLY A 168 4.64 -7.10 10.14
C GLY A 168 3.69 -6.35 11.06
N ALA A 169 2.54 -5.88 10.59
CA ALA A 169 1.46 -5.47 11.47
C ALA A 169 0.97 -6.65 12.31
N ASP A 170 0.52 -6.39 13.53
CA ASP A 170 0.15 -7.41 14.50
C ASP A 170 -1.32 -7.24 14.91
N PRO A 171 -2.25 -7.98 14.26
CA PRO A 171 -3.67 -7.88 14.55
C PRO A 171 -4.00 -8.17 16.02
N GLU A 172 -3.36 -9.18 16.64
CA GLU A 172 -3.63 -9.53 18.03
C GLU A 172 -3.27 -8.41 18.99
N TYR A 173 -2.16 -7.72 18.74
CA TYR A 173 -1.76 -6.57 19.55
C TYR A 173 -2.83 -5.48 19.53
N TYR A 174 -3.33 -5.13 18.34
CA TYR A 174 -4.33 -4.07 18.19
C TYR A 174 -5.72 -4.50 18.68
N HIS A 175 -6.12 -5.75 18.50
CA HIS A 175 -7.36 -6.26 19.08
C HIS A 175 -7.33 -6.21 20.62
N ARG A 176 -6.18 -6.50 21.25
CA ARG A 176 -6.03 -6.36 22.71
C ARG A 176 -6.16 -4.90 23.17
N LEU A 177 -5.54 -3.96 22.46
CA LEU A 177 -5.67 -2.53 22.74
C LEU A 177 -7.12 -2.05 22.59
N SER A 178 -7.80 -2.48 21.55
CA SER A 178 -9.17 -2.06 21.22
C SER A 178 -10.20 -2.45 22.28
N ARG A 179 -9.94 -3.49 23.10
CA ARG A 179 -10.87 -3.89 24.17
C ARG A 179 -11.12 -2.80 25.21
N ASN A 180 -10.13 -1.97 25.47
CA ASN A 180 -10.19 -0.91 26.48
C ASN A 180 -10.17 0.49 25.85
N ALA A 181 -10.27 0.58 24.54
CA ALA A 181 -10.26 1.84 23.82
C ALA A 181 -11.66 2.46 23.79
N GLU A 182 -11.71 3.78 23.75
CA GLU A 182 -12.92 4.52 23.44
C GLU A 182 -13.33 4.21 21.98
N GLN A 183 -14.61 3.93 21.75
CA GLN A 183 -15.13 3.58 20.45
C GLN A 183 -15.82 4.77 19.79
N LEU A 184 -15.41 5.09 18.56
CA LEU A 184 -16.12 6.02 17.69
C LEU A 184 -17.24 5.25 16.97
N GLU A 185 -18.42 5.24 17.58
CA GLU A 185 -19.53 4.39 17.14
C GLU A 185 -20.20 4.87 15.85
N GLN A 186 -20.23 6.18 15.60
CA GLN A 186 -20.94 6.77 14.48
C GLN A 186 -20.13 6.72 13.19
N GLY A 187 -20.62 5.96 12.21
CA GLY A 187 -20.11 5.97 10.83
C GLY A 187 -20.80 7.05 9.99
N TYR A 188 -20.01 7.83 9.26
CA TYR A 188 -20.50 8.90 8.37
C TYR A 188 -20.36 8.55 6.88
N ARG A 189 -19.94 7.33 6.57
CA ARG A 189 -19.60 6.90 5.20
C ARG A 189 -20.53 5.82 4.67
N CYS A 190 -20.80 4.80 5.48
CA CYS A 190 -21.47 3.59 5.02
C CYS A 190 -22.98 3.63 5.30
N SER A 191 -23.77 3.20 4.30
CA SER A 191 -25.22 2.99 4.44
C SER A 191 -25.53 1.83 5.39
N GLN A 192 -26.78 1.74 5.82
CA GLN A 192 -27.25 0.67 6.72
C GLN A 192 -27.00 -0.73 6.12
N THR A 193 -27.32 -0.92 4.84
CA THR A 193 -27.14 -2.19 4.15
C THR A 193 -25.68 -2.61 4.11
N ILE A 194 -24.76 -1.68 3.80
CA ILE A 194 -23.31 -1.96 3.75
C ILE A 194 -22.79 -2.22 5.17
N THR A 195 -23.17 -1.44 6.16
CA THR A 195 -22.75 -1.66 7.55
C THR A 195 -23.20 -3.04 8.05
N ASN A 196 -24.44 -3.45 7.75
CA ASN A 196 -24.93 -4.78 8.13
C ASN A 196 -24.19 -5.91 7.41
N LEU A 197 -23.80 -5.71 6.15
CA LEU A 197 -22.95 -6.66 5.42
C LEU A 197 -21.58 -6.77 6.07
N CYS A 198 -20.95 -5.64 6.39
CA CYS A 198 -19.65 -5.60 7.08
C CYS A 198 -19.70 -6.31 8.43
N LYS A 199 -20.72 -6.02 9.27
CA LYS A 199 -20.91 -6.67 10.57
C LYS A 199 -21.00 -8.20 10.44
N ARG A 200 -21.75 -8.71 9.46
CA ARG A 200 -21.85 -10.15 9.21
C ARG A 200 -20.52 -10.76 8.77
N THR A 201 -19.75 -10.02 7.95
CA THR A 201 -18.46 -10.49 7.44
C THR A 201 -17.40 -10.53 8.54
N ILE A 202 -17.40 -9.54 9.44
CA ILE A 202 -16.40 -9.42 10.51
C ILE A 202 -16.76 -10.25 11.75
N ARG A 203 -17.98 -10.71 11.90
CA ARG A 203 -18.48 -11.45 13.07
C ARG A 203 -17.55 -12.57 13.55
N PRO A 204 -16.98 -13.43 12.67
CA PRO A 204 -16.06 -14.49 13.11
C PRO A 204 -14.81 -13.95 13.81
N ILE A 205 -14.35 -12.75 13.46
CA ILE A 205 -13.21 -12.09 14.10
C ILE A 205 -13.61 -11.62 15.51
N TRP A 206 -14.77 -10.98 15.65
CA TRP A 206 -15.28 -10.54 16.95
C TRP A 206 -15.52 -11.72 17.89
N ASP A 207 -16.10 -12.81 17.38
CA ASP A 207 -16.30 -14.04 18.17
C ASP A 207 -14.97 -14.64 18.62
N HIS A 208 -13.94 -14.61 17.78
CA HIS A 208 -12.58 -15.07 18.12
C HIS A 208 -11.94 -14.22 19.24
N TYR A 209 -12.05 -12.90 19.16
CA TYR A 209 -11.47 -12.00 20.16
C TYR A 209 -12.38 -11.72 21.37
N GLY A 210 -13.62 -12.21 21.36
CA GLY A 210 -14.56 -12.12 22.46
C GLY A 210 -15.06 -10.71 22.76
N TYR A 211 -15.23 -9.86 21.73
CA TYR A 211 -15.86 -8.56 21.85
C TYR A 211 -16.64 -8.19 20.59
N GLU A 212 -17.62 -7.31 20.72
CA GLU A 212 -18.40 -6.78 19.61
C GLU A 212 -18.32 -5.26 19.61
N ARG A 213 -18.25 -4.67 18.42
CA ARG A 213 -18.24 -3.21 18.25
C ARG A 213 -19.63 -2.67 17.98
N VAL A 214 -19.89 -1.51 18.56
CA VAL A 214 -21.07 -0.74 18.21
C VAL A 214 -20.77 0.06 16.94
N TRP A 215 -21.44 -0.30 15.85
CA TRP A 215 -21.28 0.37 14.56
C TRP A 215 -22.62 0.97 14.14
N LYS A 216 -22.75 2.29 14.22
CA LYS A 216 -23.94 3.02 13.80
C LYS A 216 -23.74 3.49 12.35
N PRO A 217 -24.61 3.08 11.41
CA PRO A 217 -24.53 3.52 10.01
C PRO A 217 -25.04 4.96 9.87
N THR A 218 -24.94 5.49 8.63
CA THR A 218 -25.69 6.68 8.24
C THR A 218 -27.20 6.37 8.15
N ASP A 219 -28.03 7.40 8.00
CA ASP A 219 -29.48 7.25 7.81
C ASP A 219 -29.86 6.68 6.43
N VAL A 220 -28.91 6.59 5.51
CA VAL A 220 -29.10 6.04 4.16
C VAL A 220 -29.27 4.53 4.24
N ILE A 221 -30.32 3.98 3.68
CA ILE A 221 -30.56 2.52 3.62
C ILE A 221 -29.53 1.87 2.71
N GLY A 222 -29.42 2.32 1.47
CA GLY A 222 -28.53 1.75 0.46
C GLY A 222 -28.97 0.38 -0.07
N ASN A 223 -28.31 -0.11 -1.10
CA ASN A 223 -28.58 -1.40 -1.73
C ASN A 223 -27.31 -2.23 -1.88
N HIS A 224 -27.48 -3.54 -1.86
CA HIS A 224 -26.41 -4.51 -2.12
C HIS A 224 -26.91 -5.55 -3.14
N TYR A 225 -26.13 -5.75 -4.20
CA TYR A 225 -26.42 -6.72 -5.24
C TYR A 225 -25.26 -7.70 -5.35
N HIS A 226 -25.56 -9.00 -5.30
CA HIS A 226 -24.59 -10.05 -5.56
C HIS A 226 -24.77 -10.55 -7.00
N ILE A 227 -23.70 -10.50 -7.80
CA ILE A 227 -23.69 -11.05 -9.16
C ILE A 227 -22.94 -12.37 -9.09
N PRO A 228 -23.65 -13.52 -9.19
CA PRO A 228 -23.03 -14.84 -9.15
C PRO A 228 -22.23 -15.12 -10.45
N ASN A 229 -21.31 -16.09 -10.39
CA ASN A 229 -20.58 -16.62 -11.54
C ASN A 229 -19.64 -15.62 -12.24
N TYR A 230 -18.78 -14.97 -11.48
CA TYR A 230 -17.70 -14.12 -12.00
C TYR A 230 -16.58 -14.93 -12.70
N HIS A 231 -16.91 -16.01 -13.40
CA HIS A 231 -15.92 -16.86 -14.09
C HIS A 231 -15.53 -16.38 -15.49
N SER A 232 -16.34 -15.57 -16.15
CA SER A 232 -15.96 -14.91 -17.39
C SER A 232 -15.62 -13.45 -17.13
N LYS A 233 -14.47 -13.03 -17.59
CA LYS A 233 -13.79 -11.75 -17.29
C LYS A 233 -14.60 -10.46 -17.54
N CYS A 234 -15.84 -10.53 -17.98
CA CYS A 234 -16.64 -9.36 -18.36
C CYS A 234 -18.10 -9.40 -17.88
N SER A 235 -18.67 -10.56 -17.49
CA SER A 235 -20.13 -10.66 -17.26
C SER A 235 -20.68 -9.72 -16.17
N ALA A 236 -19.95 -9.54 -15.07
CA ALA A 236 -20.37 -8.61 -14.02
C ALA A 236 -20.31 -7.14 -14.47
N MET A 237 -19.31 -6.82 -15.30
CA MET A 237 -19.13 -5.47 -15.86
C MET A 237 -20.19 -5.16 -16.92
N GLU A 238 -20.60 -6.15 -17.69
CA GLU A 238 -21.68 -5.99 -18.69
C GLU A 238 -23.01 -5.68 -18.05
N VAL A 239 -23.35 -6.34 -16.92
CA VAL A 239 -24.56 -6.03 -16.15
C VAL A 239 -24.58 -4.57 -15.65
N LEU A 240 -23.41 -4.02 -15.34
CA LEU A 240 -23.28 -2.64 -14.87
C LEU A 240 -23.19 -1.62 -16.00
N LEU A 241 -22.91 -2.06 -17.24
CA LEU A 241 -22.63 -1.15 -18.35
C LEU A 241 -23.78 -0.21 -18.66
N ASP A 242 -25.01 -0.74 -18.71
CA ASP A 242 -26.20 0.06 -18.95
C ASP A 242 -26.44 1.09 -17.85
N LYS A 243 -26.22 0.68 -16.61
CA LYS A 243 -26.32 1.60 -15.48
C LYS A 243 -25.28 2.70 -15.53
N ILE A 244 -24.01 2.34 -15.86
CA ILE A 244 -22.91 3.30 -15.98
C ILE A 244 -23.19 4.32 -17.09
N LYS A 245 -23.73 3.86 -18.25
CA LYS A 245 -24.00 4.72 -19.41
C LYS A 245 -25.25 5.59 -19.27
N ASN A 246 -26.24 5.13 -18.54
CA ASN A 246 -27.59 5.72 -18.54
C ASN A 246 -27.90 6.48 -17.24
N THR A 247 -26.94 6.63 -16.33
CA THR A 247 -27.11 7.43 -15.10
C THR A 247 -25.97 8.45 -14.97
N ASN A 248 -26.23 9.51 -14.20
CA ASN A 248 -25.22 10.49 -13.81
C ASN A 248 -24.55 10.12 -12.47
N GLU A 249 -24.62 8.84 -12.07
CA GLU A 249 -24.03 8.38 -10.82
C GLU A 249 -22.51 8.25 -10.95
N THR A 250 -21.81 8.46 -9.84
CA THR A 250 -20.38 8.18 -9.74
C THR A 250 -20.16 6.73 -9.33
N PHE A 251 -19.33 6.01 -10.06
CA PHE A 251 -19.00 4.61 -9.80
C PHE A 251 -17.58 4.48 -9.28
N LEU A 252 -17.40 3.76 -8.17
CA LEU A 252 -16.10 3.39 -7.63
C LEU A 252 -15.89 1.89 -7.80
N PHE A 253 -14.85 1.50 -8.52
CA PHE A 253 -14.42 0.10 -8.67
C PHE A 253 -13.31 -0.20 -7.69
N THR A 254 -13.54 -1.15 -6.78
CA THR A 254 -12.53 -1.67 -5.85
C THR A 254 -12.24 -3.12 -6.19
N TYR A 255 -10.97 -3.52 -6.16
CA TYR A 255 -10.54 -4.88 -6.47
C TYR A 255 -9.31 -5.28 -5.65
N ARG A 256 -9.15 -6.57 -5.44
CA ARG A 256 -8.12 -7.12 -4.55
C ARG A 256 -6.71 -7.15 -5.17
N GLY A 257 -6.56 -7.03 -6.47
CA GLY A 257 -5.25 -7.24 -7.08
C GLY A 257 -5.05 -6.59 -8.44
N ILE A 258 -3.81 -6.28 -8.77
CA ILE A 258 -3.38 -5.63 -10.01
C ILE A 258 -3.88 -6.32 -11.30
N PRO A 259 -3.96 -7.67 -11.41
CA PRO A 259 -4.51 -8.31 -12.61
C PRO A 259 -5.95 -7.90 -12.90
N THR A 260 -6.76 -7.69 -11.86
CA THR A 260 -8.15 -7.27 -12.00
C THR A 260 -8.26 -5.81 -12.44
N ASP A 261 -7.33 -4.96 -12.02
CA ASP A 261 -7.21 -3.56 -12.47
C ASP A 261 -7.14 -3.46 -14.00
N ALA A 262 -6.25 -4.22 -14.61
CA ALA A 262 -6.09 -4.24 -16.08
C ALA A 262 -7.38 -4.67 -16.79
N VAL A 263 -8.13 -5.64 -16.22
CA VAL A 263 -9.40 -6.11 -16.81
C VAL A 263 -10.45 -5.01 -16.77
N VAL A 264 -10.62 -4.35 -15.61
CA VAL A 264 -11.60 -3.26 -15.44
C VAL A 264 -11.25 -2.08 -16.34
N LYS A 265 -10.00 -1.63 -16.35
CA LYS A 265 -9.53 -0.53 -17.21
C LYS A 265 -9.77 -0.81 -18.71
N ASN A 266 -9.41 -2.01 -19.17
CA ASN A 266 -9.60 -2.38 -20.58
C ASN A 266 -11.08 -2.44 -20.94
N PHE A 267 -11.94 -2.92 -20.03
CA PHE A 267 -13.38 -2.94 -20.25
C PHE A 267 -13.95 -1.51 -20.37
N LEU A 268 -13.62 -0.61 -19.44
CA LEU A 268 -14.08 0.78 -19.47
C LEU A 268 -13.61 1.51 -20.74
N LYS A 269 -12.32 1.34 -21.14
CA LYS A 269 -11.77 1.92 -22.37
C LYS A 269 -12.49 1.42 -23.61
N ARG A 270 -12.72 0.12 -23.76
CA ARG A 270 -13.42 -0.49 -24.92
C ARG A 270 -14.86 0.01 -25.07
N ASN A 271 -15.49 0.39 -23.96
CA ASN A 271 -16.85 0.89 -23.95
C ASN A 271 -16.95 2.42 -23.97
N GLY A 272 -15.83 3.14 -24.14
CA GLY A 272 -15.79 4.60 -24.20
C GLY A 272 -16.14 5.31 -22.89
N ILE A 273 -15.94 4.64 -21.74
CA ILE A 273 -16.25 5.19 -20.42
C ILE A 273 -15.01 5.89 -19.88
N GLU A 274 -15.13 7.17 -19.55
CA GLU A 274 -14.10 7.92 -18.87
C GLU A 274 -13.97 7.47 -17.41
N PHE A 275 -12.73 7.35 -16.92
CA PHE A 275 -12.47 6.99 -15.53
C PHE A 275 -11.18 7.64 -15.02
N ALA A 276 -11.16 7.92 -13.72
CA ALA A 276 -9.96 8.30 -12.99
C ALA A 276 -9.42 7.12 -12.20
N HIS A 277 -8.12 6.97 -12.14
CA HIS A 277 -7.47 5.99 -11.26
C HIS A 277 -7.02 6.68 -9.98
N VAL A 278 -7.45 6.16 -8.83
CA VAL A 278 -7.01 6.64 -7.51
C VAL A 278 -5.60 6.11 -7.26
N GLY A 279 -4.61 6.96 -7.44
CA GLY A 279 -3.18 6.64 -7.34
C GLY A 279 -2.37 7.56 -8.26
N ASN A 280 -1.09 7.70 -8.01
CA ASN A 280 -0.20 8.71 -8.64
C ASN A 280 0.08 8.52 -10.15
N THR A 281 -0.68 7.71 -10.85
CA THR A 281 -0.54 7.56 -12.29
C THR A 281 -1.85 7.93 -12.96
N ALA A 282 -1.91 9.13 -13.51
CA ALA A 282 -2.84 9.40 -14.59
C ALA A 282 -2.52 8.41 -15.73
N HIS A 283 -3.27 7.31 -15.80
CA HIS A 283 -3.05 6.26 -16.81
C HIS A 283 -3.60 6.61 -18.19
N VAL A 284 -3.94 7.86 -18.40
CA VAL A 284 -4.08 8.39 -19.75
C VAL A 284 -2.70 8.85 -20.15
N SER A 285 -2.03 8.09 -21.02
CA SER A 285 -0.75 8.52 -21.58
C SER A 285 -0.93 9.90 -22.24
N LYS A 286 0.14 10.70 -22.30
CA LYS A 286 0.10 11.99 -23.03
C LYS A 286 -0.43 11.80 -24.46
N LYS A 287 -0.19 10.64 -25.05
CA LYS A 287 -0.67 10.24 -26.38
C LYS A 287 -2.19 9.99 -26.38
N GLU A 288 -2.73 9.27 -25.41
CA GLU A 288 -4.18 9.04 -25.28
C GLU A 288 -4.93 10.36 -25.01
N LEU A 289 -4.37 11.24 -24.17
CA LEU A 289 -4.95 12.55 -23.88
C LEU A 289 -4.98 13.45 -25.13
N ARG A 290 -3.95 13.35 -25.98
CA ARG A 290 -3.88 14.05 -27.24
C ARG A 290 -4.90 13.51 -28.25
N CYS A 291 -5.03 12.19 -28.35
CA CYS A 291 -6.06 11.55 -29.16
C CYS A 291 -7.47 11.98 -28.72
N HIS A 292 -7.73 12.03 -27.43
CA HIS A 292 -9.02 12.46 -26.89
C HIS A 292 -9.35 13.92 -27.23
N LYS A 293 -8.37 14.81 -27.21
CA LYS A 293 -8.53 16.22 -27.58
C LYS A 293 -8.77 16.39 -29.09
N LEU A 294 -8.20 15.54 -29.93
CA LEU A 294 -8.32 15.59 -31.38
C LEU A 294 -9.55 14.85 -31.92
N TRP A 295 -10.12 13.94 -31.10
CA TRP A 295 -11.24 13.11 -31.53
C TRP A 295 -12.50 13.86 -31.96
N PRO A 296 -12.96 14.94 -31.28
CA PRO A 296 -14.10 15.74 -31.72
C PRO A 296 -13.89 16.38 -33.11
N ASP A 297 -12.65 16.83 -33.40
CA ASP A 297 -12.30 17.43 -34.68
C ASP A 297 -12.24 16.38 -35.77
N PHE A 298 -11.70 15.20 -35.47
CA PHE A 298 -11.72 14.06 -36.36
C PHE A 298 -13.15 13.63 -36.72
N CYS A 299 -14.05 13.54 -35.76
CA CYS A 299 -15.45 13.19 -35.97
C CYS A 299 -16.21 14.24 -36.81
N LYS A 300 -15.78 15.51 -36.78
CA LYS A 300 -16.33 16.59 -37.61
C LYS A 300 -15.74 16.63 -39.03
N GLY A 301 -14.81 15.71 -39.36
CA GLY A 301 -14.14 15.69 -40.65
C GLY A 301 -13.13 16.81 -40.82
N THR A 302 -12.65 17.43 -39.76
CA THR A 302 -11.62 18.51 -39.82
C THR A 302 -10.31 17.92 -40.35
N PRO A 303 -9.70 18.49 -41.42
CA PRO A 303 -8.42 18.00 -41.92
C PRO A 303 -7.33 18.12 -40.85
N MET A 304 -6.67 16.98 -40.55
CA MET A 304 -5.56 16.94 -39.59
C MET A 304 -4.25 16.61 -40.30
N PRO A 305 -3.15 17.33 -39.97
CA PRO A 305 -1.82 17.02 -40.53
C PRO A 305 -1.40 15.57 -40.14
N LEU A 306 -0.84 14.83 -41.08
CA LEU A 306 -0.35 13.45 -40.89
C LEU A 306 0.59 13.31 -39.66
N LYS A 307 1.34 14.35 -39.32
CA LYS A 307 2.20 14.40 -38.15
C LYS A 307 1.42 14.38 -36.83
N GLN A 308 0.19 14.90 -36.81
CA GLN A 308 -0.67 14.85 -35.62
C GLN A 308 -1.34 13.48 -35.41
N ILE A 309 -1.43 12.69 -36.48
CA ILE A 309 -2.04 11.34 -36.45
C ILE A 309 -0.99 10.26 -36.10
N LYS A 310 0.28 10.48 -36.45
CA LYS A 310 1.37 9.51 -36.23
C LYS A 310 2.00 9.54 -34.84
N ASP A 311 1.90 10.67 -34.14
CA ASP A 311 2.40 10.87 -32.78
C ASP A 311 1.31 10.57 -31.74
#